data_cb64bdfa9e3ca4645cbf95e66db93646
#
_entry.id   cb64bdfa9e3ca4645cbf95e66db93646
#
_cell.length_a   1.000
_cell.length_b   1.000
_cell.length_c   1.000
_cell.angle_alpha   90.00
_cell.angle_beta   90.00
_cell.angle_gamma   90.00
#
_symmetry.space_group_name_H-M   'P 1'
#
loop_
_entity.id
_entity.type
_entity.pdbx_description
1 polymer ?
#
loop_
_entity_poly.entity_id
_entity_poly.type
_entity_poly.pdbx_seq_one_letter_code
_entity_poly.pdbx_strand_id
1 'polypeptide(L)'
;MKKLTFGFLSVIVSIIGFQQDVFAQTVSNVSKGKKIYNYPFGVQGYTFRKQFPKDLEGTLDIIQKMGFTELEGGGAKGVTPEEYKKLCDARGISIPSTGADFGQLEKDPLSIVSKAKALGAKFVMCAWIPHKGDNFTIEDAKKAVEVFNKAGKVLKENGLTFCYHAHGFEFRPYGKGTLLDYIFENTNPADVSFEMDVLWVTHGGGDPVKLLKKYGSRWKLMHVKDLKKGVVGNFSGNTPAENDVVLGTGQADWKKIFKLAKKAGIEHYFIEDESEHELENVPLSIEYLKNLK
;
A
#
# COMPACT_ATOMS: atom_id res chain seq x y z
N MET A 1 42.81 41.20 -66.45
CA MET A 1 41.91 40.26 -67.13
C MET A 1 41.95 38.92 -66.43
N LYS A 2 40.74 38.34 -66.30
CA LYS A 2 40.43 36.98 -65.90
C LYS A 2 40.59 36.60 -64.40
N LYS A 3 39.43 36.55 -63.78
CA LYS A 3 38.82 35.73 -62.84
C LYS A 3 39.39 34.33 -62.66
N LEU A 4 39.49 33.85 -61.41
CA LEU A 4 39.15 32.46 -61.07
C LEU A 4 38.56 32.42 -59.64
N THR A 5 37.31 32.19 -59.62
CA THR A 5 36.53 31.72 -58.47
C THR A 5 36.53 30.20 -58.50
N PHE A 6 36.73 29.53 -57.34
CA PHE A 6 36.30 28.16 -56.99
C PHE A 6 36.67 27.98 -55.54
N GLY A 7 35.80 27.73 -54.62
CA GLY A 7 34.79 26.69 -54.57
C GLY A 7 35.09 25.93 -53.31
N PHE A 8 34.67 26.48 -52.12
CA PHE A 8 34.69 25.77 -50.82
C PHE A 8 33.27 25.74 -50.30
N LEU A 9 32.53 24.75 -50.81
CA LEU A 9 31.19 24.48 -50.25
C LEU A 9 30.82 23.01 -50.55
N SER A 10 31.32 22.03 -49.81
CA SER A 10 30.81 20.65 -49.92
C SER A 10 31.27 19.65 -48.84
N VAL A 11 31.84 20.05 -47.70
CA VAL A 11 32.31 19.06 -46.72
C VAL A 11 31.59 19.15 -45.36
N ILE A 12 30.77 20.16 -45.11
CA ILE A 12 30.19 20.37 -43.77
C ILE A 12 28.85 19.64 -43.56
N VAL A 13 28.17 19.17 -44.61
CA VAL A 13 26.83 18.56 -44.46
C VAL A 13 26.87 17.08 -44.03
N SER A 14 27.98 16.36 -44.27
CA SER A 14 28.03 14.91 -43.98
C SER A 14 28.38 14.56 -42.51
N ILE A 15 28.90 15.49 -41.72
CA ILE A 15 29.31 15.20 -40.33
C ILE A 15 28.14 15.42 -39.34
N ILE A 16 27.19 16.30 -39.66
CA ILE A 16 26.06 16.59 -38.78
C ILE A 16 25.01 15.48 -38.83
N GLY A 17 24.83 14.81 -39.98
CA GLY A 17 23.91 13.68 -40.13
C GLY A 17 24.35 12.45 -39.32
N PHE A 18 25.65 12.17 -39.26
CA PHE A 18 26.16 10.99 -38.56
C PHE A 18 26.12 11.11 -37.02
N GLN A 19 26.19 12.32 -36.47
CA GLN A 19 26.05 12.54 -35.01
C GLN A 19 24.61 12.48 -34.53
N GLN A 20 23.64 12.86 -35.36
CA GLN A 20 22.22 12.75 -34.99
C GLN A 20 21.71 11.29 -34.98
N ASP A 21 22.16 10.48 -35.93
CA ASP A 21 21.79 9.06 -35.99
C ASP A 21 22.42 8.24 -34.85
N VAL A 22 23.65 8.55 -34.45
CA VAL A 22 24.31 7.90 -33.30
C VAL A 22 23.65 8.29 -31.98
N PHE A 23 23.19 9.54 -31.83
CA PHE A 23 22.49 9.99 -30.64
C PHE A 23 21.07 9.39 -30.55
N ALA A 24 20.37 9.30 -31.70
CA ALA A 24 19.05 8.65 -31.77
C ALA A 24 19.10 7.14 -31.51
N GLN A 25 20.15 6.45 -31.98
CA GLN A 25 20.35 5.01 -31.69
C GLN A 25 20.79 4.73 -30.24
N THR A 26 21.52 5.66 -29.61
CA THR A 26 21.92 5.51 -28.20
C THR A 26 20.75 5.71 -27.25
N VAL A 27 19.77 6.56 -27.61
CA VAL A 27 18.55 6.77 -26.81
C VAL A 27 17.53 5.62 -26.98
N SER A 28 17.58 4.90 -28.11
CA SER A 28 16.65 3.77 -28.37
C SER A 28 17.06 2.45 -27.69
N ASN A 29 18.26 2.36 -27.14
CA ASN A 29 18.78 1.18 -26.44
C ASN A 29 18.73 1.27 -24.90
N VAL A 30 17.93 2.17 -24.33
CA VAL A 30 17.54 2.04 -22.93
C VAL A 30 16.70 0.77 -22.84
N SER A 31 17.28 -0.31 -22.36
CA SER A 31 16.64 -1.60 -22.20
C SER A 31 15.28 -1.39 -21.58
N LYS A 32 14.20 -1.79 -22.29
CA LYS A 32 12.83 -1.81 -21.75
C LYS A 32 12.79 -2.89 -20.67
N GLY A 33 13.36 -2.60 -19.50
CA GLY A 33 13.23 -3.46 -18.33
C GLY A 33 11.74 -3.74 -18.08
N LYS A 34 11.40 -4.99 -17.78
CA LYS A 34 10.03 -5.36 -17.47
C LYS A 34 9.60 -4.58 -16.22
N LYS A 35 8.48 -3.86 -16.31
CA LYS A 35 7.89 -3.17 -15.15
C LYS A 35 7.68 -4.15 -14.01
N ILE A 36 8.10 -3.76 -12.81
CA ILE A 36 7.94 -4.59 -11.61
C ILE A 36 6.53 -4.40 -11.05
N TYR A 37 6.04 -3.16 -10.97
CA TYR A 37 4.68 -2.87 -10.55
C TYR A 37 3.72 -2.95 -11.74
N ASN A 38 2.77 -3.87 -11.69
CA ASN A 38 1.78 -4.15 -12.74
C ASN A 38 0.40 -4.44 -12.14
N TYR A 39 0.06 -3.74 -11.08
CA TYR A 39 -1.20 -3.88 -10.37
C TYR A 39 -2.07 -2.64 -10.60
N PRO A 40 -3.38 -2.72 -10.37
CA PRO A 40 -4.22 -1.54 -10.24
C PRO A 40 -3.64 -0.57 -9.21
N PHE A 41 -3.80 0.72 -9.41
CA PHE A 41 -3.46 1.69 -8.38
C PHE A 41 -4.61 1.72 -7.37
N GLY A 42 -4.30 1.26 -6.15
CA GLY A 42 -5.16 1.36 -4.99
C GLY A 42 -4.64 2.42 -4.03
N VAL A 43 -5.55 3.04 -3.27
CA VAL A 43 -5.22 3.98 -2.21
C VAL A 43 -5.98 3.63 -0.93
N GLN A 44 -5.31 3.78 0.22
CA GLN A 44 -5.97 3.74 1.52
C GLN A 44 -6.66 5.08 1.79
N GLY A 45 -7.95 5.03 2.13
CA GLY A 45 -8.77 6.24 2.31
C GLY A 45 -8.29 7.19 3.41
N TYR A 46 -7.56 6.68 4.41
CA TYR A 46 -6.99 7.50 5.47
C TYR A 46 -5.97 8.53 4.95
N THR A 47 -5.37 8.28 3.79
CA THR A 47 -4.55 9.27 3.07
C THR A 47 -5.28 10.60 2.92
N PHE A 48 -6.59 10.55 2.65
CA PHE A 48 -7.43 11.74 2.46
C PHE A 48 -8.29 12.08 3.69
N ARG A 49 -7.85 11.71 4.90
CA ARG A 49 -8.57 11.95 6.17
C ARG A 49 -8.91 13.39 6.45
N LYS A 50 -8.18 14.34 5.84
CA LYS A 50 -8.43 15.77 5.96
C LYS A 50 -9.43 16.32 4.93
N GLN A 51 -9.56 15.66 3.78
CA GLN A 51 -10.42 16.04 2.66
C GLN A 51 -11.82 15.43 2.79
N PHE A 52 -11.92 14.13 3.05
CA PHE A 52 -13.20 13.43 3.15
C PHE A 52 -14.24 14.09 4.09
N PRO A 53 -13.89 14.60 5.27
CA PRO A 53 -14.87 15.28 6.14
C PRO A 53 -15.39 16.61 5.60
N LYS A 54 -14.67 17.23 4.65
CA LYS A 54 -15.00 18.53 4.07
C LYS A 54 -15.84 18.40 2.82
N ASP A 55 -15.45 17.46 1.94
CA ASP A 55 -16.08 17.24 0.64
C ASP A 55 -15.85 15.79 0.19
N LEU A 56 -16.85 14.95 0.39
CA LEU A 56 -16.77 13.54 0.02
C LEU A 56 -16.61 13.36 -1.51
N GLU A 57 -17.48 13.99 -2.27
CA GLU A 57 -17.48 13.80 -3.74
C GLU A 57 -16.25 14.42 -4.40
N GLY A 58 -15.88 15.63 -3.99
CA GLY A 58 -14.65 16.27 -4.48
C GLY A 58 -13.39 15.47 -4.11
N THR A 59 -13.38 14.80 -2.95
CA THR A 59 -12.26 13.89 -2.58
C THR A 59 -12.22 12.67 -3.49
N LEU A 60 -13.35 12.04 -3.78
CA LEU A 60 -13.42 10.93 -4.72
C LEU A 60 -13.01 11.35 -6.14
N ASP A 61 -13.33 12.58 -6.56
CA ASP A 61 -12.89 13.16 -7.84
C ASP A 61 -11.36 13.35 -7.87
N ILE A 62 -10.75 13.75 -6.76
CA ILE A 62 -9.28 13.84 -6.63
C ILE A 62 -8.66 12.46 -6.78
N ILE A 63 -9.18 11.45 -6.08
CA ILE A 63 -8.72 10.06 -6.16
C ILE A 63 -8.81 9.54 -7.60
N GLN A 64 -9.94 9.76 -8.28
CA GLN A 64 -10.13 9.39 -9.69
C GLN A 64 -9.11 10.09 -10.61
N LYS A 65 -8.91 11.40 -10.44
CA LYS A 65 -7.96 12.19 -11.25
C LYS A 65 -6.51 11.75 -11.07
N MET A 66 -6.13 11.25 -9.91
CA MET A 66 -4.82 10.66 -9.65
C MET A 66 -4.64 9.30 -10.35
N GLY A 67 -5.73 8.70 -10.86
CA GLY A 67 -5.72 7.44 -11.61
C GLY A 67 -5.91 6.20 -10.75
N PHE A 68 -6.42 6.35 -9.54
CA PHE A 68 -6.78 5.22 -8.69
C PHE A 68 -8.05 4.53 -9.18
N THR A 69 -8.05 3.21 -9.15
CA THR A 69 -9.19 2.35 -9.48
C THR A 69 -9.63 1.48 -8.32
N GLU A 70 -8.88 1.51 -7.22
CA GLU A 70 -9.20 0.80 -5.99
C GLU A 70 -9.07 1.75 -4.79
N LEU A 71 -10.00 1.64 -3.86
CA LEU A 71 -10.00 2.38 -2.59
C LEU A 71 -10.21 1.40 -1.45
N GLU A 72 -9.26 1.36 -0.52
CA GLU A 72 -9.47 0.68 0.75
C GLU A 72 -10.11 1.62 1.75
N GLY A 73 -11.12 1.13 2.43
CA GLY A 73 -11.90 1.89 3.39
C GLY A 73 -13.39 1.72 3.15
N GLY A 74 -14.09 2.79 3.07
CA GLY A 74 -15.54 2.79 2.78
C GLY A 74 -16.37 3.32 3.93
N GLY A 75 -16.88 4.49 3.68
CA GLY A 75 -17.81 5.18 4.56
C GLY A 75 -17.43 6.64 4.77
N ALA A 76 -18.47 7.44 4.87
CA ALA A 76 -18.42 8.82 5.31
C ALA A 76 -19.57 9.04 6.29
N LYS A 77 -19.41 9.98 7.21
CA LYS A 77 -20.46 10.29 8.20
C LYS A 77 -21.75 10.72 7.50
N GLY A 78 -22.84 10.03 7.80
CA GLY A 78 -24.17 10.34 7.24
C GLY A 78 -24.43 9.77 5.84
N VAL A 79 -23.55 8.91 5.33
CA VAL A 79 -23.69 8.22 4.04
C VAL A 79 -23.76 6.72 4.29
N THR A 80 -24.73 6.05 3.70
CA THR A 80 -24.84 4.58 3.80
C THR A 80 -23.74 3.89 2.99
N PRO A 81 -23.38 2.64 3.31
CA PRO A 81 -22.41 1.88 2.52
C PRO A 81 -22.80 1.77 1.03
N GLU A 82 -24.09 1.60 0.75
CA GLU A 82 -24.63 1.49 -0.61
C GLU A 82 -24.48 2.82 -1.38
N GLU A 83 -24.78 3.96 -0.74
CA GLU A 83 -24.60 5.28 -1.32
C GLU A 83 -23.11 5.55 -1.57
N TYR A 84 -22.25 5.25 -0.61
CA TYR A 84 -20.80 5.40 -0.77
C TYR A 84 -20.27 4.57 -1.93
N LYS A 85 -20.68 3.31 -2.01
CA LYS A 85 -20.34 2.44 -3.14
C LYS A 85 -20.77 3.03 -4.47
N LYS A 86 -22.00 3.52 -4.56
CA LYS A 86 -22.52 4.15 -5.78
C LYS A 86 -21.69 5.36 -6.23
N LEU A 87 -21.24 6.19 -5.28
CA LEU A 87 -20.36 7.33 -5.57
C LEU A 87 -18.98 6.87 -6.10
N CYS A 88 -18.44 5.79 -5.54
CA CYS A 88 -17.18 5.20 -6.03
C CYS A 88 -17.36 4.56 -7.40
N ASP A 89 -18.43 3.76 -7.61
CA ASP A 89 -18.72 3.10 -8.89
C ASP A 89 -18.87 4.10 -10.03
N ALA A 90 -19.53 5.26 -9.78
CA ALA A 90 -19.70 6.33 -10.76
C ALA A 90 -18.34 6.92 -11.25
N ARG A 91 -17.28 6.70 -10.49
CA ARG A 91 -15.91 7.14 -10.78
C ARG A 91 -14.99 6.00 -11.23
N GLY A 92 -15.52 4.79 -11.40
CA GLY A 92 -14.73 3.60 -11.74
C GLY A 92 -13.81 3.13 -10.63
N ILE A 93 -14.12 3.46 -9.37
CA ILE A 93 -13.36 3.07 -8.19
C ILE A 93 -14.05 1.89 -7.51
N SER A 94 -13.40 0.75 -7.41
CA SER A 94 -13.85 -0.41 -6.64
C SER A 94 -13.37 -0.32 -5.18
N ILE A 95 -14.07 -1.03 -4.27
CA ILE A 95 -13.72 -1.08 -2.85
C ILE A 95 -13.41 -2.55 -2.50
N PRO A 96 -12.19 -3.04 -2.77
CA PRO A 96 -11.85 -4.45 -2.50
C PRO A 96 -11.75 -4.77 -1.00
N SER A 97 -11.40 -3.79 -0.16
CA SER A 97 -11.19 -3.94 1.28
C SER A 97 -11.87 -2.82 2.06
N THR A 98 -12.42 -3.16 3.24
CA THR A 98 -13.01 -2.21 4.18
C THR A 98 -12.50 -2.44 5.60
N GLY A 99 -12.38 -1.35 6.37
CA GLY A 99 -11.95 -1.41 7.77
C GLY A 99 -13.04 -1.88 8.73
N ALA A 100 -12.62 -2.59 9.79
CA ALA A 100 -13.38 -2.89 10.98
C ALA A 100 -12.52 -2.63 12.21
N ASP A 101 -13.12 -2.05 13.28
CA ASP A 101 -12.40 -1.93 14.54
C ASP A 101 -12.42 -3.24 15.33
N PHE A 102 -11.45 -3.37 16.25
CA PHE A 102 -11.29 -4.56 17.08
C PHE A 102 -12.54 -4.88 17.92
N GLY A 103 -13.19 -3.85 18.46
CA GLY A 103 -14.41 -4.04 19.28
C GLY A 103 -15.60 -4.55 18.48
N GLN A 104 -15.72 -4.16 17.20
CA GLN A 104 -16.72 -4.72 16.28
C GLN A 104 -16.43 -6.19 15.99
N LEU A 105 -15.18 -6.54 15.69
CA LEU A 105 -14.77 -7.92 15.47
C LEU A 105 -15.05 -8.81 16.69
N GLU A 106 -14.82 -8.29 17.89
CA GLU A 106 -15.06 -9.02 19.13
C GLU A 106 -16.56 -9.24 19.41
N LYS A 107 -17.38 -8.20 19.24
CA LYS A 107 -18.76 -8.16 19.71
C LYS A 107 -19.77 -8.62 18.66
N ASP A 108 -19.64 -8.13 17.43
CA ASP A 108 -20.62 -8.35 16.36
C ASP A 108 -19.96 -8.39 14.96
N PRO A 109 -19.25 -9.48 14.63
CA PRO A 109 -18.67 -9.63 13.30
C PRO A 109 -19.70 -9.73 12.16
N LEU A 110 -20.98 -10.04 12.46
CA LEU A 110 -22.03 -10.09 11.43
C LEU A 110 -22.43 -8.69 10.93
N SER A 111 -22.37 -7.66 11.77
CA SER A 111 -22.58 -6.28 11.30
C SER A 111 -21.52 -5.84 10.27
N ILE A 112 -20.29 -6.32 10.43
CA ILE A 112 -19.20 -6.09 9.49
C ILE A 112 -19.48 -6.78 8.14
N VAL A 113 -20.03 -8.01 8.17
CA VAL A 113 -20.43 -8.74 6.96
C VAL A 113 -21.40 -7.93 6.11
N SER A 114 -22.43 -7.36 6.75
CA SER A 114 -23.45 -6.55 6.06
C SER A 114 -22.82 -5.33 5.39
N LYS A 115 -21.98 -4.59 6.12
CA LYS A 115 -21.23 -3.43 5.59
C LYS A 115 -20.33 -3.80 4.42
N ALA A 116 -19.52 -4.85 4.58
CA ALA A 116 -18.57 -5.28 3.54
C ALA A 116 -19.31 -5.69 2.25
N LYS A 117 -20.41 -6.44 2.37
CA LYS A 117 -21.25 -6.85 1.22
C LYS A 117 -21.87 -5.64 0.51
N ALA A 118 -22.40 -4.67 1.27
CA ALA A 118 -22.98 -3.45 0.72
C ALA A 118 -21.93 -2.62 -0.06
N LEU A 119 -20.69 -2.57 0.42
CA LEU A 119 -19.57 -1.94 -0.27
C LEU A 119 -19.03 -2.77 -1.46
N GLY A 120 -19.39 -4.05 -1.58
CA GLY A 120 -18.82 -4.99 -2.54
C GLY A 120 -17.41 -5.46 -2.18
N ALA A 121 -16.97 -5.22 -0.94
CA ALA A 121 -15.66 -5.61 -0.45
C ALA A 121 -15.55 -7.14 -0.28
N LYS A 122 -14.34 -7.65 -0.49
CA LYS A 122 -13.98 -9.06 -0.28
C LYS A 122 -13.08 -9.24 0.94
N PHE A 123 -12.39 -8.17 1.34
CA PHE A 123 -11.48 -8.15 2.46
C PHE A 123 -12.03 -7.24 3.57
N VAL A 124 -11.77 -7.65 4.81
CA VAL A 124 -12.05 -6.87 6.01
C VAL A 124 -10.75 -6.72 6.77
N MET A 125 -10.27 -5.50 6.92
CA MET A 125 -9.01 -5.19 7.57
C MET A 125 -9.25 -4.63 8.99
N CYS A 126 -8.39 -5.04 9.95
CA CYS A 126 -8.29 -4.44 11.27
C CYS A 126 -6.86 -3.94 11.49
N ALA A 127 -6.68 -2.64 11.73
CA ALA A 127 -5.37 -2.01 11.84
C ALA A 127 -4.89 -1.81 13.28
N TRP A 128 -5.72 -2.09 14.28
CA TRP A 128 -5.36 -1.76 15.66
C TRP A 128 -5.86 -2.79 16.66
N ILE A 129 -4.94 -3.30 17.49
CA ILE A 129 -5.29 -4.10 18.67
C ILE A 129 -5.26 -3.17 19.89
N PRO A 130 -6.36 -3.03 20.65
CA PRO A 130 -6.38 -2.19 21.86
C PRO A 130 -5.33 -2.65 22.87
N HIS A 131 -4.54 -1.71 23.38
CA HIS A 131 -3.53 -1.93 24.41
C HIS A 131 -3.27 -0.64 25.19
N LYS A 132 -2.57 -0.73 26.33
CA LYS A 132 -2.36 0.41 27.22
C LYS A 132 -1.10 1.20 26.85
N GLY A 133 -1.31 2.41 26.35
CA GLY A 133 -0.20 3.29 25.92
C GLY A 133 0.65 2.59 24.87
N ASP A 134 1.97 2.69 24.98
CA ASP A 134 2.91 2.02 24.06
C ASP A 134 3.24 0.59 24.49
N ASN A 135 2.53 0.03 25.49
CA ASN A 135 2.88 -1.28 26.06
C ASN A 135 1.97 -2.39 25.52
N PHE A 136 2.23 -2.85 24.30
CA PHE A 136 1.59 -4.05 23.76
C PHE A 136 2.19 -5.31 24.41
N THR A 137 1.35 -6.15 25.02
CA THR A 137 1.75 -7.30 25.84
C THR A 137 1.39 -8.63 25.18
N ILE A 138 1.90 -9.74 25.76
CA ILE A 138 1.49 -11.09 25.33
C ILE A 138 0.01 -11.35 25.61
N GLU A 139 -0.56 -10.77 26.66
CA GLU A 139 -2.00 -10.87 26.98
C GLU A 139 -2.83 -10.19 25.90
N ASP A 140 -2.42 -9.02 25.39
CA ASP A 140 -3.07 -8.33 24.26
C ASP A 140 -2.98 -9.18 22.99
N ALA A 141 -1.83 -9.79 22.72
CA ALA A 141 -1.64 -10.69 21.59
C ALA A 141 -2.51 -11.95 21.68
N LYS A 142 -2.62 -12.58 22.86
CA LYS A 142 -3.52 -13.72 23.10
C LYS A 142 -4.98 -13.34 22.85
N LYS A 143 -5.39 -12.18 23.36
CA LYS A 143 -6.75 -11.68 23.14
C LYS A 143 -7.01 -11.42 21.65
N ALA A 144 -6.05 -10.85 20.94
CA ALA A 144 -6.14 -10.63 19.50
C ALA A 144 -6.31 -11.96 18.74
N VAL A 145 -5.52 -12.99 19.06
CA VAL A 145 -5.65 -14.33 18.47
C VAL A 145 -7.05 -14.90 18.66
N GLU A 146 -7.62 -14.81 19.88
CA GLU A 146 -8.98 -15.27 20.16
C GLU A 146 -10.01 -14.56 19.29
N VAL A 147 -9.96 -13.21 19.25
CA VAL A 147 -10.91 -12.39 18.50
C VAL A 147 -10.77 -12.64 16.99
N PHE A 148 -9.54 -12.67 16.47
CA PHE A 148 -9.29 -12.86 15.05
C PHE A 148 -9.70 -14.24 14.56
N ASN A 149 -9.44 -15.31 15.32
CA ASN A 149 -9.90 -16.64 14.96
C ASN A 149 -11.43 -16.73 14.92
N LYS A 150 -12.13 -16.15 15.92
CA LYS A 150 -13.60 -16.14 15.98
C LYS A 150 -14.20 -15.31 14.83
N ALA A 151 -13.74 -14.06 14.68
CA ALA A 151 -14.26 -13.16 13.65
C ALA A 151 -13.89 -13.62 12.26
N GLY A 152 -12.65 -14.06 12.04
CA GLY A 152 -12.17 -14.57 10.76
C GLY A 152 -13.00 -15.75 10.27
N LYS A 153 -13.38 -16.68 11.16
CA LYS A 153 -14.28 -17.78 10.84
C LYS A 153 -15.65 -17.29 10.36
N VAL A 154 -16.27 -16.35 11.09
CA VAL A 154 -17.57 -15.77 10.72
C VAL A 154 -17.50 -15.06 9.38
N LEU A 155 -16.47 -14.26 9.16
CA LEU A 155 -16.25 -13.53 7.90
C LEU A 155 -16.10 -14.51 6.73
N LYS A 156 -15.29 -15.55 6.90
CA LYS A 156 -15.06 -16.59 5.88
C LYS A 156 -16.33 -17.36 5.53
N GLU A 157 -17.12 -17.77 6.51
CA GLU A 157 -18.43 -18.43 6.31
C GLU A 157 -19.39 -17.55 5.49
N ASN A 158 -19.15 -16.24 5.47
CA ASN A 158 -19.90 -15.25 4.69
C ASN A 158 -19.20 -14.82 3.38
N GLY A 159 -18.13 -15.50 2.97
CA GLY A 159 -17.40 -15.26 1.72
C GLY A 159 -16.47 -14.05 1.77
N LEU A 160 -16.03 -13.64 2.97
CA LEU A 160 -15.08 -12.56 3.20
C LEU A 160 -13.76 -13.10 3.74
N THR A 161 -12.68 -12.38 3.50
CA THR A 161 -11.34 -12.67 4.04
C THR A 161 -10.98 -11.63 5.09
N PHE A 162 -10.68 -12.08 6.31
CA PHE A 162 -10.17 -11.22 7.36
C PHE A 162 -8.65 -11.02 7.19
N CYS A 163 -8.20 -9.77 7.32
CA CYS A 163 -6.80 -9.39 7.31
C CYS A 163 -6.45 -8.55 8.55
N TYR A 164 -5.45 -8.96 9.30
CA TYR A 164 -4.87 -8.11 10.33
C TYR A 164 -3.74 -7.26 9.73
N HIS A 165 -3.82 -5.95 9.92
CA HIS A 165 -2.83 -4.98 9.52
C HIS A 165 -1.88 -4.71 10.70
N ALA A 166 -0.60 -5.11 10.56
CA ALA A 166 0.41 -4.91 11.59
C ALA A 166 0.86 -3.45 11.64
N HIS A 167 0.93 -2.90 12.87
CA HIS A 167 1.17 -1.46 13.10
C HIS A 167 2.52 -1.15 13.78
N GLY A 168 3.41 -2.16 13.94
CA GLY A 168 4.77 -2.01 14.46
C GLY A 168 4.93 -2.34 15.94
N PHE A 169 3.92 -2.15 16.78
CA PHE A 169 4.01 -2.47 18.20
C PHE A 169 4.10 -3.96 18.48
N GLU A 170 3.68 -4.82 17.57
CA GLU A 170 3.72 -6.29 17.66
C GLU A 170 5.13 -6.85 17.48
N PHE A 171 6.10 -6.04 17.05
CA PHE A 171 7.48 -6.47 16.89
C PHE A 171 8.24 -6.57 18.22
N ARG A 172 7.59 -6.34 19.36
CA ARG A 172 8.19 -6.60 20.69
C ARG A 172 8.68 -8.04 20.79
N PRO A 173 9.90 -8.24 21.30
CA PRO A 173 10.47 -9.58 21.46
C PRO A 173 9.59 -10.50 22.33
N TYR A 174 9.36 -11.71 21.85
CA TYR A 174 8.67 -12.75 22.60
C TYR A 174 9.20 -14.15 22.22
N GLY A 175 9.64 -14.90 23.18
CA GLY A 175 10.24 -16.22 22.95
C GLY A 175 11.46 -16.15 22.02
N LYS A 176 11.40 -16.89 20.91
CA LYS A 176 12.43 -16.88 19.86
C LYS A 176 12.13 -15.91 18.71
N GLY A 177 11.05 -15.14 18.79
CA GLY A 177 10.57 -14.22 17.77
C GLY A 177 9.98 -12.94 18.36
N THR A 178 8.83 -12.55 17.87
CA THR A 178 8.09 -11.35 18.24
C THR A 178 6.65 -11.69 18.62
N LEU A 179 5.91 -10.72 19.17
CA LEU A 179 4.45 -10.88 19.38
C LEU A 179 3.69 -10.98 18.05
N LEU A 180 4.21 -10.39 16.96
CA LEU A 180 3.66 -10.61 15.63
C LEU A 180 3.79 -12.07 15.20
N ASP A 181 4.96 -12.69 15.42
CA ASP A 181 5.16 -14.12 15.16
C ASP A 181 4.16 -14.95 15.96
N TYR A 182 3.96 -14.62 17.25
CA TYR A 182 2.96 -15.30 18.09
C TYR A 182 1.54 -15.22 17.48
N ILE A 183 1.12 -14.04 16.99
CA ILE A 183 -0.18 -13.87 16.34
C ILE A 183 -0.29 -14.72 15.07
N PHE A 184 0.76 -14.73 14.21
CA PHE A 184 0.79 -15.57 13.01
C PHE A 184 0.67 -17.06 13.33
N GLU A 185 1.41 -17.53 14.32
CA GLU A 185 1.54 -18.95 14.66
C GLU A 185 0.30 -19.50 15.38
N ASN A 186 -0.47 -18.64 16.07
CA ASN A 186 -1.64 -19.04 16.85
C ASN A 186 -2.97 -18.67 16.19
N THR A 187 -2.97 -18.01 15.02
CA THR A 187 -4.20 -17.79 14.24
C THR A 187 -4.36 -18.87 13.18
N ASN A 188 -5.64 -19.30 12.98
CA ASN A 188 -5.97 -20.30 11.96
C ASN A 188 -5.68 -19.77 10.56
N PRO A 189 -4.74 -20.37 9.79
CA PRO A 189 -4.38 -19.89 8.47
C PRO A 189 -5.49 -19.98 7.43
N ALA A 190 -6.54 -20.74 7.71
CA ALA A 190 -7.71 -20.84 6.85
C ALA A 190 -8.69 -19.69 7.00
N ASP A 191 -8.65 -18.98 8.15
CA ASP A 191 -9.66 -17.99 8.52
C ASP A 191 -9.08 -16.58 8.70
N VAL A 192 -7.77 -16.50 8.99
CA VAL A 192 -7.07 -15.24 9.28
C VAL A 192 -5.93 -15.04 8.29
N SER A 193 -5.95 -13.92 7.62
CA SER A 193 -4.88 -13.42 6.74
C SER A 193 -4.32 -12.12 7.30
N PHE A 194 -3.36 -11.55 6.59
CA PHE A 194 -2.65 -10.35 7.05
C PHE A 194 -2.50 -9.32 5.93
N GLU A 195 -2.44 -8.07 6.32
CA GLU A 195 -2.03 -6.95 5.50
C GLU A 195 -0.68 -6.43 5.99
N MET A 196 0.25 -6.28 5.06
CA MET A 196 1.57 -5.75 5.35
C MET A 196 1.61 -4.25 5.12
N ASP A 197 1.81 -3.46 6.16
CA ASP A 197 2.27 -2.09 6.00
C ASP A 197 3.80 -2.06 6.04
N VAL A 198 4.41 -1.64 4.93
CA VAL A 198 5.87 -1.66 4.79
C VAL A 198 6.55 -0.64 5.71
N LEU A 199 5.94 0.54 5.91
CA LEU A 199 6.45 1.55 6.85
C LEU A 199 6.40 1.02 8.28
N TRP A 200 5.24 0.53 8.73
CA TRP A 200 5.05 0.11 10.11
C TRP A 200 5.87 -1.14 10.46
N VAL A 201 5.99 -2.09 9.52
CA VAL A 201 6.90 -3.23 9.67
C VAL A 201 8.35 -2.74 9.88
N THR A 202 8.80 -1.80 9.05
CA THR A 202 10.16 -1.25 9.13
C THR A 202 10.35 -0.44 10.42
N HIS A 203 9.37 0.38 10.78
CA HIS A 203 9.39 1.19 12.01
C HIS A 203 9.41 0.33 13.27
N GLY A 204 8.68 -0.79 13.29
CA GLY A 204 8.74 -1.78 14.38
C GLY A 204 10.04 -2.60 14.43
N GLY A 205 10.99 -2.35 13.52
CA GLY A 205 12.26 -3.08 13.45
C GLY A 205 12.16 -4.40 12.69
N GLY A 206 11.03 -4.69 12.02
CA GLY A 206 10.87 -5.83 11.15
C GLY A 206 11.54 -5.64 9.79
N ASP A 207 11.63 -6.74 9.04
CA ASP A 207 12.13 -6.75 7.66
C ASP A 207 11.02 -7.28 6.74
N PRO A 208 10.39 -6.43 5.91
CA PRO A 208 9.32 -6.85 5.01
C PRO A 208 9.71 -8.01 4.11
N VAL A 209 10.97 -8.05 3.64
CA VAL A 209 11.50 -9.13 2.79
C VAL A 209 11.57 -10.45 3.54
N LYS A 210 12.00 -10.44 4.81
CA LYS A 210 12.05 -11.65 5.65
C LYS A 210 10.64 -12.15 5.97
N LEU A 211 9.72 -11.25 6.31
CA LEU A 211 8.33 -11.60 6.64
C LEU A 211 7.58 -12.15 5.44
N LEU A 212 7.75 -11.58 4.24
CA LEU A 212 7.19 -12.12 3.00
C LEU A 212 7.68 -13.54 2.72
N LYS A 213 8.95 -13.82 3.00
CA LYS A 213 9.51 -15.18 2.86
C LYS A 213 8.99 -16.14 3.94
N LYS A 214 8.88 -15.67 5.18
CA LYS A 214 8.51 -16.50 6.33
C LYS A 214 7.04 -16.93 6.26
N TYR A 215 6.15 -15.99 5.98
CA TYR A 215 4.71 -16.20 6.09
C TYR A 215 3.98 -16.34 4.76
N GLY A 216 4.62 -16.00 3.65
CA GLY A 216 4.15 -16.28 2.29
C GLY A 216 2.69 -15.90 2.06
N SER A 217 1.88 -16.90 1.70
CA SER A 217 0.46 -16.72 1.33
C SER A 217 -0.48 -16.24 2.44
N ARG A 218 0.01 -16.10 3.68
CA ARG A 218 -0.75 -15.47 4.76
C ARG A 218 -0.93 -13.96 4.53
N TRP A 219 -0.03 -13.32 3.77
CA TRP A 219 -0.14 -11.92 3.33
C TRP A 219 -1.07 -11.84 2.14
N LYS A 220 -2.14 -11.04 2.24
CA LYS A 220 -3.15 -10.86 1.19
C LYS A 220 -3.22 -9.44 0.65
N LEU A 221 -2.95 -8.47 1.50
CA LEU A 221 -3.00 -7.05 1.21
C LEU A 221 -1.68 -6.38 1.57
N MET A 222 -1.41 -5.21 1.00
CA MET A 222 -0.21 -4.43 1.31
C MET A 222 -0.49 -2.93 1.26
N HIS A 223 -0.16 -2.22 2.35
CA HIS A 223 0.05 -0.78 2.30
C HIS A 223 1.44 -0.47 1.76
N VAL A 224 1.45 0.27 0.66
CA VAL A 224 2.64 0.71 -0.05
C VAL A 224 3.01 2.09 0.50
N LYS A 225 3.85 2.10 1.53
CA LYS A 225 4.17 3.24 2.38
C LYS A 225 5.63 3.19 2.79
N ASP A 226 6.37 4.29 2.67
CA ASP A 226 7.83 4.29 2.81
C ASP A 226 8.31 5.11 4.01
N LEU A 227 9.16 4.53 4.83
CA LEU A 227 9.75 5.17 6.00
C LEU A 227 11.00 5.96 5.61
N LYS A 228 11.07 7.22 6.00
CA LYS A 228 12.21 8.13 5.76
C LYS A 228 13.55 7.50 6.16
N LYS A 229 14.56 7.70 5.32
CA LYS A 229 15.92 7.21 5.57
C LYS A 229 16.49 7.76 6.88
N GLY A 230 17.14 6.88 7.64
CA GLY A 230 17.78 7.22 8.91
C GLY A 230 16.86 7.27 10.10
N VAL A 231 15.55 7.13 9.93
CA VAL A 231 14.62 6.98 11.06
C VAL A 231 14.85 5.60 11.70
N VAL A 232 15.16 5.62 12.98
CA VAL A 232 15.16 4.44 13.84
C VAL A 232 13.81 4.36 14.51
N GLY A 233 13.06 3.31 14.22
CA GLY A 233 11.72 3.14 14.75
C GLY A 233 11.68 2.60 16.18
N ASN A 234 10.49 2.31 16.65
CA ASN A 234 10.19 1.79 17.97
C ASN A 234 8.89 0.97 17.96
N PHE A 235 8.41 0.56 19.14
CA PHE A 235 7.19 -0.25 19.29
C PHE A 235 5.97 0.56 19.72
N SER A 236 5.89 1.86 19.38
CA SER A 236 4.74 2.69 19.74
C SER A 236 3.56 2.56 18.76
N GLY A 237 3.82 2.12 17.52
CA GLY A 237 2.84 2.22 16.44
C GLY A 237 2.57 3.67 16.03
N ASN A 238 3.49 4.58 16.36
CA ASN A 238 3.40 6.02 16.09
C ASN A 238 4.71 6.55 15.56
N THR A 239 4.64 7.45 14.58
CA THR A 239 5.80 8.19 14.06
C THR A 239 5.36 9.58 13.60
N PRO A 240 6.23 10.62 13.70
CA PRO A 240 5.94 11.92 13.11
C PRO A 240 5.55 11.82 11.62
N ALA A 241 4.59 12.63 11.20
CA ALA A 241 4.04 12.58 9.83
C ALA A 241 5.12 12.80 8.75
N GLU A 242 6.16 13.59 9.03
CA GLU A 242 7.31 13.82 8.13
C GLU A 242 8.22 12.62 7.93
N ASN A 243 7.96 11.51 8.62
CA ASN A 243 8.67 10.25 8.43
C ASN A 243 8.01 9.36 7.37
N ASP A 244 6.78 9.66 6.98
CA ASP A 244 6.13 9.08 5.81
C ASP A 244 6.53 9.89 4.57
N VAL A 245 7.16 9.25 3.61
CA VAL A 245 7.80 9.93 2.49
C VAL A 245 7.43 9.30 1.15
N VAL A 246 7.63 10.05 0.07
CA VAL A 246 7.43 9.59 -1.31
C VAL A 246 8.12 8.26 -1.53
N LEU A 247 7.43 7.30 -2.12
CA LEU A 247 7.92 5.95 -2.40
C LEU A 247 9.27 5.97 -3.15
N GLY A 248 10.18 5.15 -2.68
CA GLY A 248 11.52 5.03 -3.24
C GLY A 248 12.52 6.07 -2.72
N THR A 249 12.08 7.06 -1.94
CA THR A 249 12.98 7.99 -1.26
C THR A 249 13.33 7.53 0.16
N GLY A 250 12.55 6.59 0.71
CA GLY A 250 12.70 6.03 2.04
C GLY A 250 13.64 4.82 2.14
N GLN A 251 13.37 3.95 3.10
CA GLN A 251 14.21 2.80 3.47
C GLN A 251 13.86 1.52 2.70
N ALA A 252 12.68 1.44 2.05
CA ALA A 252 12.16 0.21 1.50
C ALA A 252 12.85 -0.21 0.17
N ASP A 253 13.26 -1.49 0.08
CA ASP A 253 13.69 -2.10 -1.19
C ASP A 253 12.46 -2.57 -1.99
N TRP A 254 11.77 -1.62 -2.62
CA TRP A 254 10.53 -1.88 -3.35
C TRP A 254 10.66 -2.92 -4.45
N LYS A 255 11.80 -3.00 -5.14
CA LYS A 255 12.03 -4.03 -6.18
C LYS A 255 11.96 -5.43 -5.57
N LYS A 256 12.61 -5.61 -4.44
CA LYS A 256 12.67 -6.90 -3.76
C LYS A 256 11.33 -7.23 -3.09
N ILE A 257 10.69 -6.23 -2.48
CA ILE A 257 9.39 -6.36 -1.84
C ILE A 257 8.34 -6.79 -2.85
N PHE A 258 8.13 -6.09 -3.97
CA PHE A 258 7.11 -6.45 -4.96
C PHE A 258 7.36 -7.81 -5.62
N LYS A 259 8.64 -8.16 -5.86
CA LYS A 259 8.98 -9.50 -6.38
C LYS A 259 8.52 -10.62 -5.43
N LEU A 260 8.70 -10.42 -4.14
CA LEU A 260 8.30 -11.40 -3.11
C LEU A 260 6.80 -11.32 -2.81
N ALA A 261 6.21 -10.16 -2.78
CA ALA A 261 4.78 -9.94 -2.62
C ALA A 261 3.98 -10.66 -3.70
N LYS A 262 4.41 -10.56 -4.96
CA LYS A 262 3.85 -11.33 -6.06
C LYS A 262 3.95 -12.84 -5.84
N LYS A 263 5.11 -13.33 -5.36
CA LYS A 263 5.31 -14.75 -5.06
C LYS A 263 4.46 -15.21 -3.86
N ALA A 264 4.27 -14.35 -2.88
CA ALA A 264 3.41 -14.60 -1.73
C ALA A 264 1.91 -14.63 -2.10
N GLY A 265 1.51 -14.02 -3.20
CA GLY A 265 0.13 -13.96 -3.68
C GLY A 265 -0.65 -12.81 -3.04
N ILE A 266 -0.01 -11.68 -2.79
CA ILE A 266 -0.70 -10.44 -2.39
C ILE A 266 -1.61 -10.01 -3.54
N GLU A 267 -2.85 -9.71 -3.22
CA GLU A 267 -3.93 -9.50 -4.18
C GLU A 267 -4.16 -8.01 -4.47
N HIS A 268 -4.09 -7.15 -3.43
CA HIS A 268 -4.29 -5.71 -3.55
C HIS A 268 -3.17 -4.93 -2.87
N TYR A 269 -2.86 -3.77 -3.44
CA TYR A 269 -1.81 -2.85 -3.01
C TYR A 269 -2.37 -1.45 -2.90
N PHE A 270 -2.31 -0.86 -1.72
CA PHE A 270 -2.85 0.47 -1.44
C PHE A 270 -1.71 1.43 -1.09
N ILE A 271 -1.55 2.49 -1.86
CA ILE A 271 -0.69 3.61 -1.45
C ILE A 271 -1.34 4.24 -0.22
N GLU A 272 -0.57 4.46 0.82
CA GLU A 272 -0.98 5.27 1.95
C GLU A 272 0.06 6.35 2.20
N ASP A 273 -0.40 7.57 2.44
CA ASP A 273 0.44 8.72 2.82
C ASP A 273 -0.22 9.44 3.99
N GLU A 274 0.43 9.38 5.13
CA GLU A 274 -0.02 10.05 6.35
C GLU A 274 0.69 11.39 6.60
N SER A 275 1.52 11.83 5.65
CA SER A 275 2.21 13.11 5.74
C SER A 275 1.23 14.31 5.70
N GLU A 276 1.78 15.51 5.88
CA GLU A 276 1.01 16.75 5.70
C GLU A 276 0.93 17.18 4.22
N HIS A 277 1.56 16.41 3.30
CA HIS A 277 1.75 16.73 1.88
C HIS A 277 1.18 15.64 0.95
N GLU A 278 0.16 14.92 1.38
CA GLU A 278 -0.42 13.77 0.67
C GLU A 278 -0.83 14.11 -0.77
N LEU A 279 -1.35 15.32 -1.02
CA LEU A 279 -1.78 15.74 -2.36
C LEU A 279 -0.61 15.93 -3.34
N GLU A 280 0.60 16.18 -2.82
CA GLU A 280 1.84 16.36 -3.58
C GLU A 280 2.62 15.05 -3.68
N ASN A 281 2.71 14.29 -2.59
CA ASN A 281 3.51 13.08 -2.47
C ASN A 281 2.90 11.89 -3.22
N VAL A 282 1.57 11.73 -3.16
CA VAL A 282 0.89 10.59 -3.79
C VAL A 282 1.12 10.56 -5.31
N PRO A 283 0.97 11.67 -6.09
CA PRO A 283 1.32 11.68 -7.51
C PRO A 283 2.77 11.29 -7.79
N LEU A 284 3.74 11.72 -6.96
CA LEU A 284 5.15 11.36 -7.10
C LEU A 284 5.38 9.87 -6.81
N SER A 285 4.68 9.31 -5.84
CA SER A 285 4.70 7.89 -5.51
C SER A 285 4.14 7.03 -6.64
N ILE A 286 3.05 7.46 -7.28
CA ILE A 286 2.50 6.82 -8.47
C ILE A 286 3.53 6.86 -9.62
N GLU A 287 4.17 7.99 -9.85
CA GLU A 287 5.20 8.13 -10.90
C GLU A 287 6.39 7.20 -10.66
N TYR A 288 6.85 7.10 -9.40
CA TYR A 288 7.87 6.13 -9.00
C TYR A 288 7.46 4.70 -9.36
N LEU A 289 6.24 4.26 -8.99
CA LEU A 289 5.75 2.92 -9.27
C LEU A 289 5.61 2.63 -10.77
N LYS A 290 5.16 3.61 -11.57
CA LYS A 290 5.07 3.50 -13.03
C LYS A 290 6.44 3.26 -13.68
N ASN A 291 7.51 3.76 -13.09
CA ASN A 291 8.88 3.70 -13.59
C ASN A 291 9.74 2.61 -12.93
N LEU A 292 9.22 1.89 -11.94
CA LEU A 292 9.96 0.85 -11.22
C LEU A 292 10.24 -0.36 -12.13
N LYS A 293 11.56 -0.64 -12.35
CA LYS A 293 12.08 -1.69 -13.25
C LYS A 293 13.04 -2.63 -12.52
#